data_5165dd5a24ad15a1a91bf48fb59f394b
#
_entry.id   5165dd5a24ad15a1a91bf48fb59f394b
#
_cell.length_a   1.000
_cell.length_b   1.000
_cell.length_c   1.000
_cell.angle_alpha   90.00
_cell.angle_beta   90.00
_cell.angle_gamma   90.00
#
_symmetry.space_group_name_H-M   'P 1'
#
loop_
_entity.id
_entity.type
_entity.pdbx_description
1 polymer ?
#
loop_
_entity_poly.entity_id
_entity_poly.type
_entity_poly.pdbx_seq_one_letter_code
_entity_poly.pdbx_strand_id
1 'polypeptide(L)'
;VPLLPTSTNIANQATKNNIHNKYTTTINGEKVAKFFFVVGARNDDVEKVQKLADGLTEYAKKKYPDLIMPVVLKPYGRFNQSISDNAILVEVGSNGTTTAEAQASAKYIAQVIDGYFKEQNIKNNWERINKCLH
;
A
#
# COMPACT_ATOMS: atom_id res chain seq x y z
N VAL A 1 -7.28 33.37 24.86
CA VAL A 1 -8.72 33.18 24.67
C VAL A 1 -8.91 32.17 23.53
N PRO A 2 -9.57 31.06 23.78
CA PRO A 2 -9.82 30.10 22.70
C PRO A 2 -10.74 30.78 21.66
N LEU A 3 -10.33 30.65 20.39
CA LEU A 3 -11.12 31.14 19.27
C LEU A 3 -12.38 30.27 19.13
N LEU A 4 -13.54 30.96 18.99
CA LEU A 4 -14.77 30.24 18.65
C LEU A 4 -14.64 29.62 17.25
N PRO A 5 -15.19 28.41 17.05
CA PRO A 5 -15.15 27.78 15.73
C PRO A 5 -15.84 28.65 14.69
N THR A 6 -15.11 28.93 13.60
CA THR A 6 -15.71 29.61 12.43
C THR A 6 -16.28 28.55 11.50
N SER A 7 -17.19 28.95 10.61
CA SER A 7 -17.72 28.02 9.58
C SER A 7 -16.61 27.41 8.73
N THR A 8 -15.56 28.17 8.43
CA THR A 8 -14.38 27.70 7.69
C THR A 8 -13.61 26.64 8.49
N ASN A 9 -13.42 26.85 9.79
CA ASN A 9 -12.72 25.91 10.66
C ASN A 9 -13.51 24.59 10.80
N ILE A 10 -14.84 24.67 10.89
CA ILE A 10 -15.72 23.51 10.95
C ILE A 10 -15.64 22.70 9.65
N ALA A 11 -15.69 23.38 8.49
CA ALA A 11 -15.56 22.72 7.19
C ALA A 11 -14.20 22.04 7.02
N ASN A 12 -13.11 22.69 7.43
CA ASN A 12 -11.76 22.11 7.39
C ASN A 12 -11.64 20.91 8.31
N GLN A 13 -12.25 20.94 9.49
CA GLN A 13 -12.24 19.81 10.42
C GLN A 13 -13.05 18.62 9.87
N ALA A 14 -14.19 18.87 9.26
CA ALA A 14 -15.00 17.84 8.61
C ALA A 14 -14.23 17.18 7.46
N THR A 15 -13.53 17.95 6.64
CA THR A 15 -12.68 17.45 5.57
C THR A 15 -11.55 16.56 6.11
N LYS A 16 -10.87 17.01 7.19
CA LYS A 16 -9.82 16.22 7.85
C LYS A 16 -10.35 14.90 8.39
N ASN A 17 -11.52 14.92 9.02
CA ASN A 17 -12.16 13.71 9.54
C ASN A 17 -12.53 12.73 8.42
N ASN A 18 -13.04 13.23 7.29
CA ASN A 18 -13.36 12.42 6.13
C ASN A 18 -12.11 11.77 5.54
N ILE A 19 -11.01 12.50 5.42
CA ILE A 19 -9.72 11.97 4.97
C ILE A 19 -9.21 10.91 5.95
N HIS A 20 -9.24 11.19 7.24
CA HIS A 20 -8.84 10.24 8.27
C HIS A 20 -9.65 8.92 8.16
N ASN A 21 -10.97 9.00 8.07
CA ASN A 21 -11.83 7.83 7.98
C ASN A 21 -11.62 7.03 6.70
N LYS A 22 -11.29 7.71 5.59
CA LYS A 22 -11.00 7.06 4.31
C LYS A 22 -9.71 6.24 4.34
N TYR A 23 -8.70 6.71 5.09
CA TYR A 23 -7.34 6.13 5.10
C TYR A 23 -7.01 5.34 6.36
N THR A 24 -8.02 5.03 7.18
CA THR A 24 -7.85 4.20 8.38
C THR A 24 -8.87 3.09 8.45
N THR A 25 -8.51 2.03 9.15
CA THR A 25 -9.41 0.93 9.51
C THR A 25 -9.07 0.47 10.92
N THR A 26 -9.85 -0.47 11.44
CA THR A 26 -9.59 -1.06 12.76
C THR A 26 -9.35 -2.55 12.60
N ILE A 27 -8.23 -3.04 13.10
CA ILE A 27 -7.88 -4.46 13.11
C ILE A 27 -7.58 -4.87 14.53
N ASN A 28 -8.31 -5.86 15.05
CA ASN A 28 -8.16 -6.36 16.42
C ASN A 28 -8.21 -5.25 17.48
N GLY A 29 -9.10 -4.26 17.28
CA GLY A 29 -9.28 -3.14 18.19
C GLY A 29 -8.28 -2.02 18.05
N GLU A 30 -7.28 -2.14 17.17
CA GLU A 30 -6.27 -1.13 16.91
C GLU A 30 -6.59 -0.33 15.64
N LYS A 31 -6.50 1.00 15.73
CA LYS A 31 -6.61 1.86 14.54
C LYS A 31 -5.32 1.80 13.73
N VAL A 32 -5.47 1.50 12.44
CA VAL A 32 -4.37 1.25 11.53
C VAL A 32 -4.57 2.07 10.26
N ALA A 33 -3.51 2.70 9.78
CA ALA A 33 -3.55 3.40 8.50
C ALA A 33 -3.62 2.38 7.34
N LYS A 34 -4.46 2.67 6.37
CA LYS A 34 -4.48 1.91 5.11
C LYS A 34 -3.24 2.25 4.28
N PHE A 35 -2.88 1.37 3.39
CA PHE A 35 -1.73 1.58 2.51
C PHE A 35 -2.05 1.19 1.07
N PHE A 36 -1.22 1.64 0.14
CA PHE A 36 -1.34 1.33 -1.26
C PHE A 36 0.01 1.39 -1.94
N PHE A 37 0.15 0.67 -3.04
CA PHE A 37 1.36 0.66 -3.85
C PHE A 37 1.24 1.69 -4.96
N VAL A 38 2.37 2.33 -5.28
CA VAL A 38 2.47 3.38 -6.29
C VAL A 38 3.37 2.91 -7.42
N VAL A 39 2.94 3.14 -8.65
CA VAL A 39 3.72 2.86 -9.86
C VAL A 39 4.05 4.16 -10.56
N GLY A 40 5.34 4.36 -10.87
CA GLY A 40 5.79 5.48 -11.67
C GLY A 40 5.67 5.15 -13.17
N ALA A 41 4.87 5.91 -13.91
CA ALA A 41 4.63 5.65 -15.32
C ALA A 41 5.86 5.91 -16.23
N ARG A 42 6.89 6.58 -15.69
CA ARG A 42 8.15 6.87 -16.43
C ARG A 42 9.24 5.81 -16.22
N ASN A 43 8.93 4.70 -15.57
CA ASN A 43 9.87 3.59 -15.48
C ASN A 43 10.15 3.00 -16.86
N ASP A 44 11.37 2.49 -17.06
CA ASP A 44 11.81 1.90 -18.33
C ASP A 44 10.95 0.68 -18.69
N ASP A 45 10.60 -0.14 -17.71
CA ASP A 45 9.65 -1.25 -17.84
C ASP A 45 8.49 -1.06 -16.87
N VAL A 46 7.56 -0.20 -17.23
CA VAL A 46 6.40 0.13 -16.40
C VAL A 46 5.47 -1.09 -16.20
N GLU A 47 5.39 -1.97 -17.20
CA GLU A 47 4.55 -3.17 -17.09
C GLU A 47 5.04 -4.11 -15.99
N LYS A 48 6.35 -4.24 -15.82
CA LYS A 48 6.96 -5.05 -14.78
C LYS A 48 6.71 -4.47 -13.39
N VAL A 49 6.84 -3.17 -13.24
CA VAL A 49 6.54 -2.45 -12.00
C VAL A 49 5.06 -2.59 -11.65
N GLN A 50 4.18 -2.43 -12.64
CA GLN A 50 2.73 -2.58 -12.48
C GLN A 50 2.38 -4.00 -12.06
N LYS A 51 2.97 -5.02 -12.67
CA LYS A 51 2.74 -6.43 -12.35
C LYS A 51 3.10 -6.75 -10.90
N LEU A 52 4.23 -6.23 -10.42
CA LEU A 52 4.64 -6.39 -9.03
C LEU A 52 3.65 -5.73 -8.07
N ALA A 53 3.27 -4.48 -8.36
CA ALA A 53 2.31 -3.74 -7.53
C ALA A 53 0.94 -4.43 -7.50
N ASP A 54 0.46 -4.91 -8.64
CA ASP A 54 -0.81 -5.64 -8.73
C ASP A 54 -0.76 -6.96 -7.96
N GLY A 55 0.33 -7.70 -8.08
CA GLY A 55 0.52 -8.96 -7.35
C GLY A 55 0.51 -8.78 -5.84
N LEU A 56 1.24 -7.78 -5.35
CA LEU A 56 1.26 -7.41 -3.93
C LEU A 56 -0.12 -6.98 -3.45
N THR A 57 -0.83 -6.20 -4.26
CA THR A 57 -2.18 -5.73 -3.94
C THR A 57 -3.18 -6.89 -3.85
N GLU A 58 -3.14 -7.82 -4.79
CA GLU A 58 -4.00 -9.02 -4.75
C GLU A 58 -3.70 -9.90 -3.54
N TYR A 59 -2.44 -10.07 -3.19
CA TYR A 59 -2.05 -10.80 -1.98
C TYR A 59 -2.59 -10.11 -0.73
N ALA A 60 -2.44 -8.78 -0.65
CA ALA A 60 -2.93 -7.98 0.48
C ALA A 60 -4.46 -8.06 0.61
N LYS A 61 -5.19 -8.07 -0.50
CA LYS A 61 -6.66 -8.23 -0.49
C LYS A 61 -7.11 -9.55 0.12
N LYS A 62 -6.36 -10.61 -0.10
CA LYS A 62 -6.67 -11.92 0.49
C LYS A 62 -6.41 -11.96 1.99
N LYS A 63 -5.36 -11.28 2.46
CA LYS A 63 -4.95 -11.29 3.87
C LYS A 63 -5.64 -10.21 4.69
N TYR A 64 -5.72 -9.00 4.17
CA TYR A 64 -6.21 -7.81 4.87
C TYR A 64 -7.05 -6.93 3.92
N PRO A 65 -8.25 -7.38 3.53
CA PRO A 65 -9.04 -6.69 2.50
C PRO A 65 -9.39 -5.24 2.86
N ASP A 66 -9.54 -4.94 4.15
CA ASP A 66 -9.90 -3.58 4.60
C ASP A 66 -8.70 -2.64 4.72
N LEU A 67 -7.49 -3.16 4.58
CA LEU A 67 -6.25 -2.42 4.81
C LEU A 67 -5.61 -1.91 3.54
N ILE A 68 -5.84 -2.57 2.42
CA ILE A 68 -5.22 -2.25 1.13
C ILE A 68 -6.13 -1.38 0.27
N MET A 69 -5.56 -0.35 -0.32
CA MET A 69 -6.23 0.52 -1.29
C MET A 69 -5.73 0.20 -2.71
N PRO A 70 -6.46 0.62 -3.75
CA PRO A 70 -6.05 0.37 -5.14
C PRO A 70 -4.69 0.96 -5.48
N VAL A 71 -3.98 0.31 -6.40
CA VAL A 71 -2.72 0.80 -6.95
C VAL A 71 -2.91 2.18 -7.59
N VAL A 72 -1.97 3.08 -7.34
CA VAL A 72 -1.96 4.43 -7.93
C VAL A 72 -0.85 4.50 -8.98
N LEU A 73 -1.21 4.86 -10.19
CA LEU A 73 -0.25 5.16 -11.27
C LEU A 73 0.01 6.67 -11.28
N LYS A 74 1.27 7.06 -11.06
CA LYS A 74 1.68 8.46 -11.14
C LYS A 74 2.39 8.73 -12.46
N PRO A 75 1.86 9.63 -13.31
CA PRO A 75 2.34 9.78 -14.70
C PRO A 75 3.73 10.40 -14.82
N TYR A 76 4.24 11.05 -13.79
CA TYR A 76 5.49 11.82 -13.85
C TYR A 76 6.62 11.21 -13.04
N GLY A 77 6.47 10.01 -12.47
CA GLY A 77 7.44 9.47 -11.55
C GLY A 77 8.15 8.21 -12.04
N ARG A 78 9.34 7.98 -11.50
CA ARG A 78 10.09 6.72 -11.59
C ARG A 78 10.24 6.07 -10.22
N PHE A 79 10.39 6.88 -9.16
CA PHE A 79 10.51 6.46 -7.75
C PHE A 79 11.58 5.38 -7.52
N ASN A 80 12.69 5.45 -8.27
CA ASN A 80 13.78 4.46 -8.23
C ASN A 80 13.36 3.02 -8.56
N GLN A 81 12.20 2.83 -9.16
CA GLN A 81 11.65 1.51 -9.46
C GLN A 81 12.33 0.81 -10.63
N SER A 82 13.15 1.53 -11.39
CA SER A 82 13.96 0.94 -12.47
C SER A 82 15.29 0.34 -11.99
N ILE A 83 15.65 0.51 -10.72
CA ILE A 83 16.90 0.01 -10.15
C ILE A 83 16.89 -1.52 -10.02
N SER A 84 15.75 -2.09 -9.72
CA SER A 84 15.60 -3.52 -9.42
C SER A 84 14.23 -4.01 -9.87
N ASP A 85 14.17 -5.29 -10.24
CA ASP A 85 12.91 -5.96 -10.58
C ASP A 85 11.94 -6.06 -9.39
N ASN A 86 12.44 -5.90 -8.18
CA ASN A 86 11.67 -5.99 -6.94
C ASN A 86 11.57 -4.65 -6.21
N ALA A 87 11.78 -3.54 -6.91
CA ALA A 87 11.64 -2.21 -6.33
C ALA A 87 10.15 -1.86 -6.21
N ILE A 88 9.73 -1.46 -5.02
CA ILE A 88 8.35 -1.08 -4.72
C ILE A 88 8.31 0.28 -4.04
N LEU A 89 7.21 0.99 -4.22
CA LEU A 89 6.89 2.18 -3.43
C LEU A 89 5.53 1.94 -2.76
N VAL A 90 5.50 2.08 -1.44
CA VAL A 90 4.27 1.98 -0.66
C VAL A 90 3.99 3.32 0.02
N GLU A 91 2.77 3.80 -0.09
CA GLU A 91 2.28 4.95 0.67
C GLU A 91 1.36 4.47 1.78
N VAL A 92 1.55 5.02 2.99
CA VAL A 92 0.86 4.62 4.21
C VAL A 92 0.04 5.79 4.71
N GLY A 93 -1.28 5.63 4.69
CA GLY A 93 -2.19 6.68 5.15
C GLY A 93 -2.19 7.92 4.28
N SER A 94 -2.47 9.05 4.92
CA SER A 94 -2.52 10.37 4.28
C SER A 94 -2.18 11.44 5.31
N ASN A 95 -2.29 12.72 4.93
CA ASN A 95 -2.09 13.84 5.83
C ASN A 95 -3.06 13.85 7.04
N GLY A 96 -4.17 13.12 6.94
CA GLY A 96 -5.16 12.98 8.02
C GLY A 96 -4.88 11.85 8.99
N THR A 97 -3.90 10.97 8.72
CA THR A 97 -3.56 9.86 9.62
C THR A 97 -2.48 10.25 10.62
N THR A 98 -2.51 9.61 11.79
CA THR A 98 -1.50 9.84 12.83
C THR A 98 -0.25 9.00 12.59
N THR A 99 0.86 9.41 13.20
CA THR A 99 2.10 8.61 13.19
C THR A 99 1.86 7.23 13.83
N ALA A 100 1.10 7.17 14.91
CA ALA A 100 0.80 5.90 15.58
C ALA A 100 0.01 4.95 14.68
N GLU A 101 -0.95 5.47 13.91
CA GLU A 101 -1.72 4.68 12.94
C GLU A 101 -0.86 4.17 11.80
N ALA A 102 0.06 4.99 11.29
CA ALA A 102 1.00 4.59 10.26
C ALA A 102 1.99 3.52 10.78
N GLN A 103 2.49 3.69 11.98
CA GLN A 103 3.39 2.69 12.61
C GLN A 103 2.66 1.37 12.86
N ALA A 104 1.39 1.41 13.26
CA ALA A 104 0.58 0.20 13.44
C ALA A 104 0.40 -0.57 12.14
N SER A 105 0.43 0.11 10.99
CA SER A 105 0.33 -0.52 9.66
C SER A 105 1.59 -1.29 9.26
N ALA A 106 2.75 -0.92 9.77
CA ALA A 106 4.04 -1.46 9.32
C ALA A 106 4.14 -2.98 9.43
N LYS A 107 3.63 -3.57 10.51
CA LYS A 107 3.66 -5.04 10.69
C LYS A 107 2.83 -5.78 9.64
N TYR A 108 1.71 -5.20 9.21
CA TYR A 108 0.85 -5.78 8.17
C TYR A 108 1.48 -5.64 6.79
N ILE A 109 2.10 -4.50 6.51
CA ILE A 109 2.85 -4.27 5.26
C ILE A 109 4.00 -5.29 5.16
N ALA A 110 4.75 -5.48 6.23
CA ALA A 110 5.83 -6.46 6.28
C ALA A 110 5.32 -7.89 6.02
N GLN A 111 4.19 -8.26 6.60
CA GLN A 111 3.58 -9.58 6.38
C GLN A 111 3.13 -9.76 4.93
N VAL A 112 2.58 -8.72 4.31
CA VAL A 112 2.14 -8.75 2.90
C VAL A 112 3.34 -8.94 1.98
N ILE A 113 4.38 -8.15 2.15
CA ILE A 113 5.58 -8.21 1.31
C ILE A 113 6.29 -9.58 1.47
N ASP A 114 6.52 -9.99 2.70
CA ASP A 114 7.16 -11.27 3.00
C ASP A 114 6.35 -12.45 2.47
N GLY A 115 5.06 -12.46 2.73
CA GLY A 115 4.17 -13.53 2.29
C GLY A 115 4.06 -13.62 0.78
N TYR A 116 3.96 -12.50 0.09
CA TYR A 116 3.91 -12.46 -1.37
C TYR A 116 5.18 -13.06 -1.99
N PHE A 117 6.35 -12.65 -1.54
CA PHE A 117 7.61 -13.16 -2.11
C PHE A 117 7.86 -14.63 -1.76
N LYS A 118 7.46 -15.08 -0.59
CA LYS A 118 7.51 -16.51 -0.24
C LYS A 118 6.62 -17.34 -1.15
N GLU A 119 5.40 -16.87 -1.42
CA GLU A 119 4.47 -17.54 -2.33
C GLU A 119 5.03 -17.61 -3.75
N GLN A 120 5.64 -16.52 -4.25
CA GLN A 120 6.28 -16.50 -5.56
C GLN A 120 7.47 -17.47 -5.64
N ASN A 121 8.29 -17.58 -4.60
CA ASN A 121 9.41 -18.50 -4.56
C ASN A 121 8.94 -19.97 -4.61
N ILE A 122 7.91 -20.31 -3.87
CA ILE A 122 7.32 -21.66 -3.89
C ILE A 122 6.81 -21.98 -5.29
N LYS A 123 6.08 -21.06 -5.91
CA LYS A 123 5.55 -21.23 -7.27
C LYS A 123 6.66 -21.41 -8.30
N ASN A 124 7.70 -20.58 -8.25
CA ASN A 124 8.84 -20.66 -9.17
C ASN A 124 9.60 -21.98 -9.01
N ASN A 125 9.81 -22.43 -7.79
CA ASN A 125 10.46 -23.71 -7.51
C ASN A 125 9.62 -24.89 -8.03
N TRP A 126 8.31 -24.84 -7.86
CA TRP A 126 7.40 -25.85 -8.39
C TRP A 126 7.45 -25.92 -9.92
N GLU A 127 7.44 -24.78 -10.60
CA GLU A 127 7.55 -24.71 -12.06
C GLU A 127 8.88 -25.29 -12.56
N ARG A 128 9.99 -25.01 -11.87
CA ARG A 128 11.30 -25.58 -12.19
C ARG A 128 11.30 -27.10 -12.05
N ILE A 129 10.73 -27.63 -10.98
CA ILE A 129 10.62 -29.08 -10.76
C ILE A 129 9.80 -29.72 -11.87
N ASN A 130 8.67 -29.15 -12.23
CA ASN A 130 7.83 -29.65 -13.32
C ASN A 130 8.57 -29.68 -14.67
N LYS A 131 9.37 -28.67 -14.98
CA LYS A 131 10.20 -28.65 -16.20
C LYS A 131 11.24 -29.75 -16.21
N CYS A 132 11.82 -30.08 -15.06
CA CYS A 132 12.81 -31.17 -14.94
C CYS A 132 12.16 -32.55 -15.07
N LEU A 133 10.87 -32.71 -14.74
CA LEU A 133 10.14 -33.98 -14.78
C LEU A 133 9.52 -34.27 -16.16
N HIS A 134 9.44 -33.29 -17.00
CA HIS A 134 8.86 -33.35 -18.35
C HIS A 134 9.89 -32.91 -19.39
#